data_ec9ec202f029e54fe6a2b6dfdec96b89
#
_entry.id   ec9ec202f029e54fe6a2b6dfdec96b89
#
_cell.length_a   1.000
_cell.length_b   1.000
_cell.length_c   1.000
_cell.angle_alpha   90.00
_cell.angle_beta   90.00
_cell.angle_gamma   90.00
#
_symmetry.space_group_name_H-M   'P 1'
#
loop_
_entity.id
_entity.type
_entity.pdbx_description
1 polymer ?
#
loop_
_entity_poly.entity_id
_entity_poly.type
_entity_poly.pdbx_seq_one_letter_code
_entity_poly.pdbx_strand_id
1 'polypeptide(L)'
;MEIRVIDQEEKFCDLKENWGTIINNMKVKSPFQTWDWNYNWWYLVENRECELLILEAFEGKDVFGFAPLVIKNKSIEFIGDKHFDYGAFICAERKREIIQLFFKHVCDLAKKRSLDIVLKCLPEKGDQLGIIREIIEDIPHSLVRKQVDTANLNLEEYQNFEGYLKAISSSLRKKAIKPCLKADIEFQIEMYNDDLWNDIADIYDDRQSDRIGVSTLEWARPIVKTLNQAGLLNISTLKYEGNRVSFLIFFEFSGNDYIWLTAFKKIGKFQLGHYVRYCLIERAYKKNVVVVDMMRGAYDYKKQWDCNVSSNYEVIVFSSWWKKMKYTSYQKGRKFIRNF
;
A
#
# COMPACT_ATOMS: atom_id res chain seq x y z
N MET A 1 29.77 1.00 -8.79
CA MET A 1 28.36 1.44 -8.88
C MET A 1 28.27 2.90 -8.50
N GLU A 2 27.50 3.69 -9.24
CA GLU A 2 27.32 5.13 -9.09
C GLU A 2 25.84 5.46 -8.88
N ILE A 3 25.56 6.69 -8.41
CA ILE A 3 24.20 7.19 -8.26
C ILE A 3 23.97 8.35 -9.21
N ARG A 4 22.87 8.29 -9.97
CA ARG A 4 22.30 9.40 -10.72
C ARG A 4 21.04 9.89 -10.00
N VAL A 5 20.96 11.21 -9.81
CA VAL A 5 19.77 11.85 -9.24
C VAL A 5 18.85 12.29 -10.37
N ILE A 6 17.60 11.90 -10.30
CA ILE A 6 16.55 12.27 -11.23
C ILE A 6 15.55 13.15 -10.47
N ASP A 7 15.49 14.41 -10.82
CA ASP A 7 14.69 15.48 -10.21
C ASP A 7 13.75 16.18 -11.21
N GLN A 8 13.69 15.68 -12.46
CA GLN A 8 12.89 16.21 -13.56
C GLN A 8 11.91 15.16 -14.04
N GLU A 9 10.70 15.61 -14.36
CA GLU A 9 9.59 14.75 -14.79
C GLU A 9 9.94 13.97 -16.06
N GLU A 10 10.49 14.64 -17.06
CA GLU A 10 10.83 14.02 -18.35
C GLU A 10 11.79 12.85 -18.15
N LYS A 11 12.79 13.05 -17.31
CA LYS A 11 13.76 11.99 -16.97
C LYS A 11 13.14 10.85 -16.17
N PHE A 12 12.17 11.14 -15.30
CA PHE A 12 11.43 10.09 -14.57
C PHE A 12 10.58 9.27 -15.56
N CYS A 13 10.00 9.91 -16.55
CA CYS A 13 9.25 9.24 -17.61
C CYS A 13 10.10 8.21 -18.36
N ASP A 14 11.35 8.53 -18.66
CA ASP A 14 12.29 7.69 -19.41
C ASP A 14 12.73 6.42 -18.62
N LEU A 15 12.51 6.36 -17.30
CA LEU A 15 12.93 5.21 -16.49
C LEU A 15 12.02 3.99 -16.63
N LYS A 16 10.86 4.08 -17.25
CA LYS A 16 9.80 3.07 -17.24
C LYS A 16 10.28 1.67 -17.64
N GLU A 17 11.06 1.56 -18.70
CA GLU A 17 11.53 0.28 -19.23
C GLU A 17 12.52 -0.40 -18.26
N ASN A 18 13.55 0.32 -17.83
CA ASN A 18 14.55 -0.19 -16.87
C ASN A 18 13.88 -0.54 -15.53
N TRP A 19 12.96 0.29 -15.05
CA TRP A 19 12.20 0.05 -13.84
C TRP A 19 11.38 -1.25 -13.92
N GLY A 20 10.66 -1.44 -15.04
CA GLY A 20 9.89 -2.65 -15.29
C GLY A 20 10.75 -3.90 -15.32
N THR A 21 11.93 -3.83 -15.95
CA THR A 21 12.89 -4.93 -15.99
C THR A 21 13.34 -5.35 -14.60
N ILE A 22 13.71 -4.38 -13.74
CA ILE A 22 14.17 -4.67 -12.38
C ILE A 22 13.04 -5.26 -11.54
N ILE A 23 11.83 -4.67 -11.59
CA ILE A 23 10.68 -5.14 -10.80
C ILE A 23 10.29 -6.57 -11.16
N ASN A 24 10.33 -6.93 -12.44
CA ASN A 24 10.01 -8.29 -12.88
C ASN A 24 10.94 -9.33 -12.23
N ASN A 25 12.19 -8.98 -11.99
CA ASN A 25 13.20 -9.83 -11.36
C ASN A 25 13.19 -9.79 -9.83
N MET A 26 12.42 -8.90 -9.19
CA MET A 26 12.30 -8.87 -7.72
C MET A 26 11.51 -10.06 -7.21
N LYS A 27 12.02 -10.73 -6.17
CA LYS A 27 11.33 -11.86 -5.50
C LYS A 27 10.15 -11.40 -4.63
N VAL A 28 10.33 -10.31 -3.89
CA VAL A 28 9.30 -9.70 -3.06
C VAL A 28 8.94 -8.36 -3.67
N LYS A 29 7.73 -8.24 -4.15
CA LYS A 29 7.22 -7.06 -4.85
C LYS A 29 5.73 -6.87 -4.63
N SER A 30 5.28 -5.64 -4.77
CA SER A 30 3.86 -5.26 -4.70
C SER A 30 3.54 -4.20 -5.77
N PRO A 31 2.30 -3.89 -6.05
CA PRO A 31 1.94 -2.85 -7.03
C PRO A 31 2.53 -1.48 -6.72
N PHE A 32 2.83 -1.20 -5.46
CA PHE A 32 3.38 0.10 -5.01
C PHE A 32 4.85 0.34 -5.39
N GLN A 33 5.58 -0.70 -5.82
CA GLN A 33 6.92 -0.56 -6.38
C GLN A 33 6.91 -0.34 -7.89
N THR A 34 5.78 -0.47 -8.58
CA THR A 34 5.71 -0.27 -10.02
C THR A 34 6.02 1.17 -10.43
N TRP A 35 6.55 1.34 -11.65
CA TRP A 35 6.74 2.67 -12.23
C TRP A 35 5.40 3.40 -12.34
N ASP A 36 4.36 2.70 -12.79
CA ASP A 36 3.02 3.26 -12.99
C ASP A 36 2.42 3.81 -11.69
N TRP A 37 2.61 3.11 -10.54
CA TRP A 37 2.21 3.66 -9.25
C TRP A 37 3.01 4.91 -8.89
N ASN A 38 4.35 4.83 -8.90
CA ASN A 38 5.22 5.90 -8.43
C ASN A 38 5.12 7.16 -9.31
N TYR A 39 5.15 7.00 -10.64
CA TYR A 39 5.04 8.11 -11.57
C TYR A 39 3.68 8.79 -11.48
N ASN A 40 2.57 8.03 -11.58
CA ASN A 40 1.24 8.61 -11.54
C ASN A 40 0.94 9.24 -10.18
N TRP A 41 1.41 8.64 -9.07
CA TRP A 41 1.23 9.23 -7.75
C TRP A 41 1.93 10.57 -7.66
N TRP A 42 3.22 10.63 -8.03
CA TRP A 42 3.96 11.87 -8.00
C TRP A 42 3.32 12.91 -8.95
N TYR A 43 3.05 12.56 -10.19
CA TYR A 43 2.54 13.48 -11.23
C TYR A 43 1.15 14.03 -10.88
N LEU A 44 0.22 13.18 -10.43
CA LEU A 44 -1.18 13.56 -10.22
C LEU A 44 -1.47 14.12 -8.82
N VAL A 45 -0.63 13.80 -7.82
CA VAL A 45 -0.92 14.11 -6.41
C VAL A 45 0.14 14.95 -5.74
N GLU A 46 1.42 14.63 -5.92
CA GLU A 46 2.52 15.20 -5.12
C GLU A 46 3.36 16.27 -5.84
N ASN A 47 3.38 16.34 -7.16
CA ASN A 47 4.27 17.21 -7.93
C ASN A 47 4.21 18.72 -7.57
N ARG A 48 3.10 19.19 -7.01
CA ARG A 48 2.92 20.59 -6.61
C ARG A 48 3.47 20.92 -5.22
N GLU A 49 3.66 19.89 -4.37
CA GLU A 49 4.00 20.06 -2.96
C GLU A 49 5.35 19.44 -2.59
N CYS A 50 5.92 18.62 -3.46
CA CYS A 50 7.10 17.82 -3.19
C CYS A 50 8.17 18.02 -4.26
N GLU A 51 9.46 18.02 -3.86
CA GLU A 51 10.57 17.92 -4.80
C GLU A 51 10.78 16.44 -5.16
N LEU A 52 10.88 16.11 -6.44
CA LEU A 52 11.20 14.77 -6.92
C LEU A 52 12.65 14.41 -6.54
N LEU A 53 12.86 13.20 -6.07
CA LEU A 53 14.16 12.65 -5.72
C LEU A 53 14.22 11.16 -6.06
N ILE A 54 14.38 10.80 -7.33
CA ILE A 54 14.65 9.42 -7.71
C ILE A 54 16.16 9.22 -7.71
N LEU A 55 16.63 8.20 -7.01
CA LEU A 55 18.02 7.77 -7.12
C LEU A 55 18.08 6.53 -8.01
N GLU A 56 18.91 6.59 -9.03
CA GLU A 56 19.19 5.49 -9.95
C GLU A 56 20.61 4.96 -9.65
N ALA A 57 20.72 3.67 -9.31
CA ALA A 57 22.00 2.98 -9.15
C ALA A 57 22.41 2.31 -10.46
N PHE A 58 23.59 2.65 -11.00
CA PHE A 58 24.05 2.19 -12.31
C PHE A 58 25.55 1.91 -12.36
N GLU A 59 25.98 1.12 -13.36
CA GLU A 59 27.39 0.92 -13.76
C GLU A 59 27.48 0.97 -15.29
N GLY A 60 28.21 1.92 -15.83
CA GLY A 60 28.28 2.13 -17.27
C GLY A 60 26.91 2.44 -17.85
N LYS A 61 26.31 1.48 -18.59
CA LYS A 61 24.97 1.59 -19.17
C LYS A 61 23.92 0.78 -18.40
N ASP A 62 24.34 -0.08 -17.49
CA ASP A 62 23.47 -1.02 -16.81
C ASP A 62 22.88 -0.38 -15.54
N VAL A 63 21.58 -0.50 -15.38
CA VAL A 63 20.81 0.02 -14.23
C VAL A 63 20.45 -1.14 -13.31
N PHE A 64 20.73 -1.00 -12.01
CA PHE A 64 20.55 -2.04 -11.01
C PHE A 64 19.47 -1.74 -9.97
N GLY A 65 19.07 -0.49 -9.82
CA GLY A 65 18.02 -0.16 -8.85
C GLY A 65 17.58 1.29 -8.84
N PHE A 66 16.46 1.51 -8.16
CA PHE A 66 15.86 2.83 -7.96
C PHE A 66 15.43 3.03 -6.50
N ALA A 67 15.57 4.27 -6.02
CA ALA A 67 14.93 4.73 -4.80
C ALA A 67 13.85 5.76 -5.17
N PRO A 68 12.54 5.41 -5.08
CA PRO A 68 11.43 6.30 -5.41
C PRO A 68 11.13 7.25 -4.25
N LEU A 69 11.80 8.37 -4.20
CA LEU A 69 11.73 9.30 -3.09
C LEU A 69 11.21 10.68 -3.52
N VAL A 70 10.72 11.41 -2.54
CA VAL A 70 10.38 12.84 -2.61
C VAL A 70 10.91 13.57 -1.38
N ILE A 71 11.13 14.88 -1.52
CA ILE A 71 11.38 15.77 -0.39
C ILE A 71 10.10 16.54 -0.09
N LYS A 72 9.57 16.35 1.11
CA LYS A 72 8.29 16.90 1.56
C LYS A 72 8.35 17.29 3.04
N ASN A 73 7.86 18.48 3.39
CA ASN A 73 7.76 18.92 4.79
C ASN A 73 9.06 18.73 5.60
N LYS A 74 10.23 19.01 5.01
CA LYS A 74 11.56 18.82 5.60
C LYS A 74 11.90 17.35 5.90
N SER A 75 11.32 16.41 5.19
CA SER A 75 11.70 14.99 5.23
C SER A 75 11.90 14.42 3.83
N ILE A 76 12.71 13.37 3.75
CA ILE A 76 12.86 12.52 2.57
C ILE A 76 11.98 11.29 2.83
N GLU A 77 11.02 11.04 1.93
CA GLU A 77 10.00 10.00 2.09
C GLU A 77 9.83 9.23 0.77
N PHE A 78 9.26 8.02 0.82
CA PHE A 78 8.82 7.36 -0.41
C PHE A 78 7.67 8.11 -1.06
N ILE A 79 7.60 8.10 -2.40
CA ILE A 79 6.47 8.62 -3.17
C ILE A 79 5.19 7.92 -2.71
N GLY A 80 4.13 8.68 -2.39
CA GLY A 80 2.83 8.13 -1.99
C GLY A 80 2.78 7.49 -0.60
N ASP A 81 3.70 7.80 0.30
CA ASP A 81 3.92 7.18 1.61
C ASP A 81 2.69 7.07 2.54
N LYS A 82 1.69 7.92 2.35
CA LYS A 82 0.45 7.92 3.13
C LYS A 82 -0.57 6.89 2.65
N HIS A 83 -0.44 6.42 1.42
CA HIS A 83 -1.50 5.72 0.69
C HIS A 83 -1.09 4.36 0.14
N PHE A 84 0.13 3.92 0.38
CA PHE A 84 0.57 2.56 0.12
C PHE A 84 0.77 1.77 1.43
N ASP A 85 0.83 0.46 1.30
CA ASP A 85 1.05 -0.43 2.44
C ASP A 85 2.39 -1.17 2.41
N TYR A 86 3.14 -1.07 1.32
CA TYR A 86 4.44 -1.73 1.15
C TYR A 86 5.45 -0.79 0.50
N GLY A 87 6.35 -0.23 1.31
CA GLY A 87 7.47 0.59 0.86
C GLY A 87 8.70 -0.27 0.61
N ALA A 88 9.44 0.02 -0.45
CA ALA A 88 10.72 -0.64 -0.75
C ALA A 88 11.56 0.18 -1.73
N PHE A 89 12.87 -0.06 -1.71
CA PHE A 89 13.74 0.26 -2.82
C PHE A 89 13.55 -0.76 -3.95
N ILE A 90 13.69 -0.34 -5.19
CA ILE A 90 13.52 -1.19 -6.36
C ILE A 90 14.91 -1.75 -6.74
N CYS A 91 15.21 -2.97 -6.32
CA CYS A 91 16.45 -3.67 -6.63
C CYS A 91 16.23 -5.19 -6.55
N ALA A 92 16.63 -5.92 -7.60
CA ALA A 92 16.47 -7.37 -7.68
C ALA A 92 17.71 -8.11 -7.14
N GLU A 93 18.89 -7.64 -7.47
CA GLU A 93 20.19 -8.20 -7.12
C GLU A 93 21.10 -7.14 -6.48
N ARG A 94 22.27 -7.51 -5.97
CA ARG A 94 23.22 -6.61 -5.29
C ARG A 94 22.56 -5.70 -4.23
N LYS A 95 21.48 -6.13 -3.64
CA LYS A 95 20.59 -5.31 -2.78
C LYS A 95 21.32 -4.59 -1.66
N ARG A 96 22.23 -5.28 -0.97
CA ARG A 96 22.98 -4.67 0.14
C ARG A 96 23.79 -3.48 -0.35
N GLU A 97 24.53 -3.64 -1.43
CA GLU A 97 25.37 -2.60 -2.01
C GLU A 97 24.53 -1.41 -2.49
N ILE A 98 23.44 -1.69 -3.20
CA ILE A 98 22.51 -0.65 -3.72
C ILE A 98 21.87 0.13 -2.58
N ILE A 99 21.35 -0.56 -1.58
CA ILE A 99 20.70 0.09 -0.43
C ILE A 99 21.70 0.91 0.38
N GLN A 100 22.93 0.43 0.55
CA GLN A 100 24.01 1.20 1.19
C GLN A 100 24.34 2.48 0.42
N LEU A 101 24.41 2.42 -0.91
CA LEU A 101 24.63 3.59 -1.76
C LEU A 101 23.49 4.59 -1.66
N PHE A 102 22.23 4.12 -1.71
CA PHE A 102 21.07 4.98 -1.53
C PHE A 102 21.08 5.68 -0.16
N PHE A 103 21.30 4.91 0.92
CA PHE A 103 21.37 5.49 2.26
C PHE A 103 22.50 6.49 2.41
N LYS A 104 23.70 6.21 1.89
CA LYS A 104 24.80 7.16 1.91
C LYS A 104 24.39 8.48 1.24
N HIS A 105 23.85 8.42 0.02
CA HIS A 105 23.43 9.61 -0.72
C HIS A 105 22.32 10.39 0.01
N VAL A 106 21.30 9.68 0.51
CA VAL A 106 20.17 10.28 1.23
C VAL A 106 20.62 10.91 2.55
N CYS A 107 21.53 10.28 3.30
CA CYS A 107 22.09 10.82 4.54
C CYS A 107 22.94 12.08 4.28
N ASP A 108 23.78 12.09 3.24
CA ASP A 108 24.57 13.25 2.87
C ASP A 108 23.66 14.44 2.49
N LEU A 109 22.64 14.20 1.70
CA LEU A 109 21.64 15.19 1.32
C LEU A 109 20.84 15.69 2.54
N ALA A 110 20.38 14.77 3.40
CA ALA A 110 19.64 15.08 4.61
C ALA A 110 20.47 15.96 5.56
N LYS A 111 21.75 15.64 5.75
CA LYS A 111 22.68 16.44 6.54
C LYS A 111 22.86 17.84 5.97
N LYS A 112 23.10 17.95 4.65
CA LYS A 112 23.30 19.23 3.95
C LYS A 112 22.09 20.15 4.05
N ARG A 113 20.87 19.59 3.97
CA ARG A 113 19.61 20.35 3.93
C ARG A 113 18.84 20.35 5.26
N SER A 114 19.39 19.73 6.33
CA SER A 114 18.72 19.55 7.64
C SER A 114 17.34 18.86 7.52
N LEU A 115 17.26 17.82 6.69
CA LEU A 115 16.07 17.01 6.48
C LEU A 115 16.06 15.78 7.40
N ASP A 116 14.89 15.30 7.75
CA ASP A 116 14.71 13.98 8.34
C ASP A 116 14.56 12.95 7.20
N ILE A 117 14.88 11.67 7.44
CA ILE A 117 14.59 10.57 6.54
C ILE A 117 13.48 9.75 7.19
N VAL A 118 12.37 9.51 6.49
CA VAL A 118 11.21 8.80 7.02
C VAL A 118 10.73 7.76 6.00
N LEU A 119 11.18 6.52 6.16
CA LEU A 119 10.81 5.42 5.27
C LEU A 119 9.75 4.56 5.97
N LYS A 120 8.52 4.55 5.43
CA LYS A 120 7.37 3.87 6.01
C LYS A 120 7.03 2.57 5.31
N CYS A 121 6.24 1.74 6.00
CA CYS A 121 5.65 0.52 5.45
C CYS A 121 6.67 -0.49 4.94
N LEU A 122 7.88 -0.52 5.49
CA LEU A 122 8.90 -1.51 5.17
C LEU A 122 8.46 -2.89 5.68
N PRO A 123 8.22 -3.89 4.81
CA PRO A 123 7.75 -5.19 5.25
C PRO A 123 8.79 -5.93 6.12
N GLU A 124 8.33 -6.59 7.17
CA GLU A 124 9.15 -7.51 7.96
C GLU A 124 9.61 -8.71 7.12
N LYS A 125 8.72 -9.19 6.25
CA LYS A 125 9.02 -10.24 5.29
C LYS A 125 9.83 -9.66 4.14
N GLY A 126 11.03 -10.18 3.94
CA GLY A 126 11.99 -9.71 2.94
C GLY A 126 13.30 -9.27 3.59
N ASP A 127 14.32 -9.08 2.76
CA ASP A 127 15.69 -8.81 3.20
C ASP A 127 16.01 -7.32 3.41
N GLN A 128 15.22 -6.41 2.81
CA GLN A 128 15.54 -4.99 2.84
C GLN A 128 15.51 -4.37 4.24
N LEU A 129 14.51 -4.70 5.06
CA LEU A 129 14.43 -4.17 6.43
C LEU A 129 15.63 -4.60 7.28
N GLY A 130 16.10 -5.84 7.12
CA GLY A 130 17.31 -6.36 7.78
C GLY A 130 18.55 -5.56 7.37
N ILE A 131 18.75 -5.39 6.07
CA ILE A 131 19.86 -4.59 5.51
C ILE A 131 19.81 -3.14 6.03
N ILE A 132 18.63 -2.52 6.01
CA ILE A 132 18.46 -1.15 6.48
C ILE A 132 18.76 -1.03 7.98
N ARG A 133 18.32 -1.98 8.81
CA ARG A 133 18.62 -1.99 10.25
C ARG A 133 20.13 -1.97 10.50
N GLU A 134 20.88 -2.83 9.83
CA GLU A 134 22.33 -2.87 9.96
C GLU A 134 22.99 -1.54 9.53
N ILE A 135 22.55 -0.94 8.42
CA ILE A 135 23.09 0.34 7.93
C ILE A 135 22.87 1.47 8.95
N ILE A 136 21.72 1.51 9.60
CA ILE A 136 21.37 2.63 10.48
C ILE A 136 21.82 2.45 11.93
N GLU A 137 22.38 1.29 12.31
CA GLU A 137 22.96 1.07 13.66
C GLU A 137 24.01 2.14 13.99
N ASP A 138 24.85 2.48 13.03
CA ASP A 138 25.91 3.47 13.18
C ASP A 138 25.45 4.91 12.85
N ILE A 139 24.20 5.12 12.45
CA ILE A 139 23.68 6.45 12.12
C ILE A 139 23.08 7.09 13.39
N PRO A 140 23.65 8.22 13.88
CA PRO A 140 23.11 8.93 15.05
C PRO A 140 21.65 9.32 14.85
N HIS A 141 20.89 9.23 15.92
CA HIS A 141 19.48 9.68 15.94
C HIS A 141 18.53 8.87 15.06
N SER A 142 18.91 7.65 14.69
CA SER A 142 18.02 6.71 13.96
C SER A 142 17.03 6.02 14.90
N LEU A 143 15.92 5.52 14.30
CA LEU A 143 14.89 4.76 14.99
C LEU A 143 14.24 3.77 14.01
N VAL A 144 14.14 2.52 14.41
CA VAL A 144 13.26 1.54 13.74
C VAL A 144 12.14 1.19 14.69
N ARG A 145 10.91 1.22 14.21
CA ARG A 145 9.77 0.80 15.01
C ARG A 145 8.71 0.09 14.17
N LYS A 146 8.00 -0.80 14.81
CA LYS A 146 6.78 -1.37 14.23
C LYS A 146 5.78 -0.25 13.97
N GLN A 147 5.24 -0.19 12.75
CA GLN A 147 4.30 0.83 12.33
C GLN A 147 2.87 0.28 12.30
N VAL A 148 2.64 -0.79 11.56
CA VAL A 148 1.30 -1.37 11.34
C VAL A 148 1.42 -2.85 11.00
N ASP A 149 0.39 -3.61 11.35
CA ASP A 149 0.25 -4.98 10.88
C ASP A 149 -0.50 -5.02 9.55
N THR A 150 -0.15 -5.97 8.69
CA THR A 150 -0.85 -6.32 7.46
C THR A 150 -1.43 -7.71 7.58
N ALA A 151 -2.47 -8.00 6.82
CA ALA A 151 -3.13 -9.30 6.83
C ALA A 151 -3.31 -9.80 5.40
N ASN A 152 -2.89 -11.03 5.14
CA ASN A 152 -3.03 -11.68 3.85
C ASN A 152 -3.59 -13.09 3.99
N LEU A 153 -4.29 -13.54 2.96
CA LEU A 153 -4.85 -14.87 2.83
C LEU A 153 -4.09 -15.60 1.73
N ASN A 154 -3.37 -16.65 2.08
CA ASN A 154 -2.74 -17.55 1.11
C ASN A 154 -3.75 -18.61 0.68
N LEU A 155 -4.19 -18.57 -0.57
CA LEU A 155 -5.21 -19.47 -1.10
C LEU A 155 -4.67 -20.88 -1.37
N GLU A 156 -3.37 -21.05 -1.55
CA GLU A 156 -2.74 -22.37 -1.74
C GLU A 156 -2.74 -23.24 -0.47
N GLU A 157 -3.01 -22.66 0.72
CA GLU A 157 -3.18 -23.41 1.95
C GLU A 157 -4.45 -24.27 1.97
N TYR A 158 -5.35 -24.06 1.01
CA TYR A 158 -6.63 -24.76 0.91
C TYR A 158 -6.78 -25.44 -0.45
N GLN A 159 -7.24 -26.67 -0.43
CA GLN A 159 -7.42 -27.46 -1.65
C GLN A 159 -8.33 -26.79 -2.70
N ASN A 160 -9.35 -26.08 -2.25
CA ASN A 160 -10.30 -25.37 -3.11
C ASN A 160 -11.12 -24.36 -2.28
N PHE A 161 -11.97 -23.59 -2.95
CA PHE A 161 -12.82 -22.59 -2.29
C PHE A 161 -13.75 -23.18 -1.23
N GLU A 162 -14.31 -24.38 -1.42
CA GLU A 162 -15.16 -25.03 -0.42
C GLU A 162 -14.36 -25.43 0.83
N GLY A 163 -13.13 -25.91 0.65
CA GLY A 163 -12.19 -26.20 1.72
C GLY A 163 -11.89 -24.95 2.54
N TYR A 164 -11.59 -23.84 1.85
CA TYR A 164 -11.40 -22.54 2.51
C TYR A 164 -12.65 -22.07 3.27
N LEU A 165 -13.83 -22.19 2.68
CA LEU A 165 -15.08 -21.81 3.37
C LEU A 165 -15.33 -22.61 4.67
N LYS A 166 -14.79 -23.80 4.80
CA LYS A 166 -14.86 -24.56 6.06
C LYS A 166 -13.91 -24.02 7.13
N ALA A 167 -12.76 -23.47 6.74
CA ALA A 167 -11.77 -22.90 7.66
C ALA A 167 -12.20 -21.56 8.26
N ILE A 168 -12.86 -20.68 7.48
CA ILE A 168 -13.32 -19.38 8.00
C ILE A 168 -14.38 -19.51 9.09
N SER A 169 -14.50 -18.47 9.91
CA SER A 169 -15.44 -18.40 11.04
C SER A 169 -16.88 -18.79 10.66
N SER A 170 -17.47 -19.70 11.43
CA SER A 170 -18.86 -20.11 11.25
C SER A 170 -19.85 -18.92 11.42
N SER A 171 -19.50 -17.95 12.28
CA SER A 171 -20.28 -16.71 12.44
C SER A 171 -20.25 -15.90 11.16
N LEU A 172 -19.10 -15.74 10.52
CA LEU A 172 -18.96 -15.05 9.24
C LEU A 172 -19.83 -15.70 8.16
N ARG A 173 -19.74 -17.01 8.00
CA ARG A 173 -20.58 -17.76 7.03
C ARG A 173 -22.07 -17.57 7.26
N LYS A 174 -22.53 -17.73 8.52
CA LYS A 174 -23.95 -17.71 8.86
C LYS A 174 -24.56 -16.29 8.88
N LYS A 175 -23.82 -15.31 9.40
CA LYS A 175 -24.34 -13.96 9.67
C LYS A 175 -24.00 -12.95 8.58
N ALA A 176 -22.89 -13.10 7.88
CA ALA A 176 -22.45 -12.16 6.85
C ALA A 176 -22.73 -12.68 5.42
N ILE A 177 -22.27 -13.90 5.11
CA ILE A 177 -22.29 -14.41 3.73
C ILE A 177 -23.68 -14.94 3.37
N LYS A 178 -24.25 -15.88 4.16
CA LYS A 178 -25.51 -16.55 3.82
C LYS A 178 -26.71 -15.62 3.63
N PRO A 179 -26.92 -14.53 4.41
CA PRO A 179 -27.99 -13.59 4.14
C PRO A 179 -27.85 -12.86 2.81
N CYS A 180 -26.62 -12.49 2.42
CA CYS A 180 -26.36 -11.80 1.15
C CYS A 180 -26.53 -12.73 -0.06
N LEU A 181 -26.11 -14.00 0.06
CA LEU A 181 -26.31 -15.03 -1.00
C LEU A 181 -27.80 -15.31 -1.28
N LYS A 182 -28.69 -15.06 -0.30
CA LYS A 182 -30.15 -15.25 -0.45
C LYS A 182 -30.86 -13.99 -0.96
N ALA A 183 -30.18 -12.87 -0.94
CA ALA A 183 -30.66 -11.62 -1.48
C ALA A 183 -30.13 -11.47 -2.91
N ASP A 184 -30.85 -10.74 -3.71
CA ASP A 184 -30.41 -10.44 -5.10
C ASP A 184 -29.35 -9.31 -5.05
N ILE A 185 -28.14 -9.68 -4.58
CA ILE A 185 -26.99 -8.79 -4.49
C ILE A 185 -25.96 -9.23 -5.53
N GLU A 186 -25.77 -8.40 -6.55
CA GLU A 186 -24.88 -8.66 -7.67
C GLU A 186 -23.48 -8.15 -7.39
N PHE A 187 -22.46 -8.97 -7.70
CA PHE A 187 -21.05 -8.57 -7.72
C PHE A 187 -20.61 -8.31 -9.14
N GLN A 188 -20.03 -7.13 -9.39
CA GLN A 188 -19.57 -6.71 -10.72
C GLN A 188 -18.15 -6.13 -10.66
N ILE A 189 -17.37 -6.31 -11.73
CA ILE A 189 -16.13 -5.55 -11.99
C ILE A 189 -16.48 -4.49 -13.03
N GLU A 190 -16.20 -3.24 -12.72
CA GLU A 190 -16.62 -2.12 -13.56
C GLU A 190 -15.40 -1.30 -14.02
N MET A 191 -15.48 -0.76 -15.23
CA MET A 191 -14.52 0.23 -15.73
C MET A 191 -14.88 1.61 -15.20
N TYR A 192 -13.85 2.41 -14.90
CA TYR A 192 -14.03 3.77 -14.42
C TYR A 192 -14.90 4.60 -15.38
N ASN A 193 -15.89 5.26 -14.82
CA ASN A 193 -16.61 6.38 -15.40
C ASN A 193 -17.04 7.34 -14.27
N ASP A 194 -17.50 8.54 -14.62
CA ASP A 194 -17.80 9.56 -13.61
C ASP A 194 -19.03 9.21 -12.76
N ASP A 195 -20.03 8.50 -13.30
CA ASP A 195 -21.18 8.04 -12.54
C ASP A 195 -20.79 7.00 -11.50
N LEU A 196 -19.94 6.03 -11.90
CA LEU A 196 -19.38 5.06 -10.97
C LEU A 196 -18.57 5.75 -9.85
N TRP A 197 -17.77 6.75 -10.20
CA TRP A 197 -17.01 7.48 -9.20
C TRP A 197 -17.89 8.26 -8.22
N ASN A 198 -18.95 8.89 -8.70
CA ASN A 198 -19.91 9.59 -7.84
C ASN A 198 -20.55 8.65 -6.82
N ASP A 199 -20.98 7.44 -7.26
CA ASP A 199 -21.49 6.42 -6.36
C ASP A 199 -20.45 5.93 -5.34
N ILE A 200 -19.18 5.76 -5.76
CA ILE A 200 -18.07 5.38 -4.89
C ILE A 200 -17.83 6.46 -3.83
N ALA A 201 -17.80 7.73 -4.19
CA ALA A 201 -17.63 8.85 -3.28
C ALA A 201 -18.78 8.91 -2.26
N ASP A 202 -20.02 8.79 -2.72
CA ASP A 202 -21.22 8.73 -1.89
C ASP A 202 -21.18 7.58 -0.87
N ILE A 203 -20.80 6.37 -1.31
CA ILE A 203 -20.67 5.20 -0.42
C ILE A 203 -19.56 5.42 0.62
N TYR A 204 -18.47 6.05 0.21
CA TYR A 204 -17.35 6.35 1.10
C TYR A 204 -17.74 7.38 2.17
N ASP A 205 -18.38 8.47 1.76
CA ASP A 205 -18.79 9.57 2.64
C ASP A 205 -19.88 9.11 3.63
N ASP A 206 -20.87 8.32 3.19
CA ASP A 206 -21.86 7.67 4.08
C ASP A 206 -21.16 6.84 5.16
N ARG A 207 -20.13 6.08 4.81
CA ARG A 207 -19.37 5.24 5.75
C ARG A 207 -18.54 6.06 6.74
N GLN A 208 -18.10 7.27 6.34
CA GLN A 208 -17.26 8.16 7.16
C GLN A 208 -18.07 9.23 7.90
N SER A 209 -19.36 9.36 7.66
CA SER A 209 -20.23 10.39 8.25
C SER A 209 -20.16 10.49 9.78
N ASP A 210 -19.90 9.36 10.45
CA ASP A 210 -19.74 9.27 11.90
C ASP A 210 -18.32 9.70 12.39
N ARG A 211 -17.40 10.08 11.48
CA ARG A 211 -15.99 10.37 11.81
C ARG A 211 -15.65 11.82 11.54
N ILE A 212 -15.38 12.58 12.60
CA ILE A 212 -14.96 13.98 12.50
C ILE A 212 -13.55 14.06 11.88
N GLY A 213 -13.37 14.90 10.86
CA GLY A 213 -12.07 15.23 10.27
C GLY A 213 -11.51 14.20 9.27
N VAL A 214 -12.33 13.32 8.72
CA VAL A 214 -11.91 12.43 7.63
C VAL A 214 -12.00 13.19 6.31
N SER A 215 -10.93 13.13 5.50
CA SER A 215 -10.93 13.71 4.15
C SER A 215 -11.85 12.92 3.21
N THR A 216 -12.46 13.61 2.26
CA THR A 216 -13.20 12.98 1.15
C THR A 216 -12.29 12.05 0.36
N LEU A 217 -12.86 11.19 -0.49
CA LEU A 217 -12.08 10.26 -1.33
C LEU A 217 -11.49 10.93 -2.60
N GLU A 218 -11.75 12.23 -2.81
CA GLU A 218 -11.37 12.95 -4.05
C GLU A 218 -9.87 12.92 -4.38
N TRP A 219 -9.00 12.80 -3.37
CA TRP A 219 -7.56 12.61 -3.60
C TRP A 219 -7.24 11.34 -4.41
N ALA A 220 -8.08 10.30 -4.32
CA ALA A 220 -7.86 9.03 -5.00
C ALA A 220 -8.39 9.03 -6.45
N ARG A 221 -9.32 9.95 -6.79
CA ARG A 221 -9.98 10.00 -8.10
C ARG A 221 -9.02 9.96 -9.28
N PRO A 222 -8.00 10.85 -9.38
CA PRO A 222 -7.10 10.85 -10.53
C PRO A 222 -6.30 9.55 -10.63
N ILE A 223 -5.83 8.99 -9.52
CA ILE A 223 -5.10 7.72 -9.48
C ILE A 223 -5.99 6.55 -9.90
N VAL A 224 -7.19 6.43 -9.31
CA VAL A 224 -8.12 5.36 -9.65
C VAL A 224 -8.51 5.41 -11.12
N LYS A 225 -8.83 6.60 -11.66
CA LYS A 225 -9.15 6.81 -13.06
C LYS A 225 -8.01 6.32 -13.97
N THR A 226 -6.81 6.84 -13.75
CA THR A 226 -5.64 6.56 -14.59
C THR A 226 -5.25 5.10 -14.55
N LEU A 227 -5.11 4.51 -13.36
CA LEU A 227 -4.68 3.12 -13.21
C LEU A 227 -5.74 2.11 -13.64
N ASN A 228 -7.04 2.40 -13.44
CA ASN A 228 -8.11 1.53 -13.92
C ASN A 228 -8.20 1.54 -15.45
N GLN A 229 -8.13 2.71 -16.08
CA GLN A 229 -8.11 2.82 -17.56
C GLN A 229 -6.90 2.14 -18.19
N ALA A 230 -5.77 2.09 -17.47
CA ALA A 230 -4.58 1.35 -17.87
C ALA A 230 -4.64 -0.16 -17.58
N GLY A 231 -5.72 -0.66 -16.97
CA GLY A 231 -5.87 -2.08 -16.60
C GLY A 231 -4.99 -2.54 -15.42
N LEU A 232 -4.44 -1.60 -14.65
CA LEU A 232 -3.53 -1.88 -13.53
C LEU A 232 -4.25 -1.97 -12.18
N LEU A 233 -5.49 -1.49 -12.12
CA LEU A 233 -6.32 -1.45 -10.94
C LEU A 233 -7.76 -1.82 -11.32
N ASN A 234 -8.42 -2.61 -10.48
CA ASN A 234 -9.79 -3.05 -10.68
C ASN A 234 -10.73 -2.37 -9.68
N ILE A 235 -11.94 -2.08 -10.15
CA ILE A 235 -13.04 -1.57 -9.34
C ILE A 235 -14.13 -2.63 -9.30
N SER A 236 -14.45 -3.15 -8.12
CA SER A 236 -15.59 -4.02 -7.93
C SER A 236 -16.68 -3.35 -7.11
N THR A 237 -17.93 -3.65 -7.42
CA THR A 237 -19.10 -3.13 -6.72
C THR A 237 -20.07 -4.25 -6.34
N LEU A 238 -20.87 -3.99 -5.31
CA LEU A 238 -22.11 -4.74 -5.05
C LEU A 238 -23.29 -3.86 -5.42
N LYS A 239 -24.24 -4.43 -6.18
CA LYS A 239 -25.53 -3.81 -6.46
C LYS A 239 -26.64 -4.52 -5.72
N TYR A 240 -27.54 -3.76 -5.14
CA TYR A 240 -28.75 -4.23 -4.50
C TYR A 240 -29.92 -3.34 -4.92
N GLU A 241 -31.00 -3.95 -5.43
CA GLU A 241 -32.15 -3.23 -5.99
C GLU A 241 -31.74 -2.17 -7.03
N GLY A 242 -30.78 -2.51 -7.89
CA GLY A 242 -30.25 -1.66 -8.96
C GLY A 242 -29.25 -0.59 -8.53
N ASN A 243 -29.06 -0.34 -7.23
CA ASN A 243 -28.15 0.69 -6.73
C ASN A 243 -26.81 0.10 -6.28
N ARG A 244 -25.70 0.81 -6.50
CA ARG A 244 -24.41 0.46 -5.92
C ARG A 244 -24.40 0.74 -4.41
N VAL A 245 -24.07 -0.31 -3.63
CA VAL A 245 -24.17 -0.27 -2.16
C VAL A 245 -22.83 -0.59 -1.46
N SER A 246 -21.85 -1.03 -2.22
CA SER A 246 -20.49 -1.29 -1.74
C SER A 246 -19.53 -1.19 -2.91
N PHE A 247 -18.26 -0.82 -2.61
CA PHE A 247 -17.17 -0.95 -3.55
C PHE A 247 -15.95 -1.56 -2.87
N LEU A 248 -15.08 -2.14 -3.71
CA LEU A 248 -13.76 -2.61 -3.35
C LEU A 248 -12.83 -2.37 -4.52
N ILE A 249 -11.78 -1.58 -4.32
CA ILE A 249 -10.76 -1.27 -5.30
C ILE A 249 -9.51 -2.07 -4.95
N PHE A 250 -8.96 -2.79 -5.93
CA PHE A 250 -7.84 -3.70 -5.73
C PHE A 250 -6.92 -3.75 -6.94
N PHE A 251 -5.65 -4.11 -6.70
CA PHE A 251 -4.67 -4.38 -7.74
C PHE A 251 -4.57 -5.89 -7.99
N GLU A 252 -4.52 -6.30 -9.25
CA GLU A 252 -4.03 -7.61 -9.66
C GLU A 252 -2.55 -7.47 -10.03
N PHE A 253 -1.66 -8.07 -9.26
CA PHE A 253 -0.23 -7.91 -9.51
C PHE A 253 0.55 -9.17 -9.13
N SER A 254 1.30 -9.70 -10.11
CA SER A 254 2.19 -10.86 -9.89
C SER A 254 1.48 -12.07 -9.28
N GLY A 255 0.26 -12.38 -9.74
CA GLY A 255 -0.54 -13.52 -9.26
C GLY A 255 -1.25 -13.30 -7.93
N ASN A 256 -1.27 -12.07 -7.41
CA ASN A 256 -1.91 -11.71 -6.15
C ASN A 256 -2.93 -10.58 -6.34
N ASP A 257 -3.94 -10.56 -5.49
CA ASP A 257 -4.91 -9.46 -5.37
C ASP A 257 -4.60 -8.63 -4.11
N TYR A 258 -4.49 -7.30 -4.25
CA TYR A 258 -4.20 -6.37 -3.16
C TYR A 258 -5.38 -5.44 -2.94
N ILE A 259 -6.12 -5.59 -1.82
CA ILE A 259 -7.30 -4.78 -1.50
C ILE A 259 -6.88 -3.41 -0.99
N TRP A 260 -7.01 -2.37 -1.81
CA TRP A 260 -6.53 -1.03 -1.46
C TRP A 260 -7.59 -0.16 -0.77
N LEU A 261 -8.77 -0.01 -1.39
CA LEU A 261 -9.84 0.82 -0.84
C LEU A 261 -11.17 0.06 -0.82
N THR A 262 -11.97 0.27 0.22
CA THR A 262 -13.29 -0.35 0.31
C THR A 262 -14.21 0.42 1.25
N ALA A 263 -15.46 0.57 0.86
CA ALA A 263 -16.54 1.05 1.73
C ALA A 263 -17.88 0.39 1.36
N PHE A 264 -18.89 0.57 2.22
CA PHE A 264 -20.21 0.01 2.02
C PHE A 264 -21.26 0.83 2.80
N LYS A 265 -22.46 0.91 2.25
CA LYS A 265 -23.66 1.48 2.93
C LYS A 265 -24.21 0.49 3.95
N LYS A 266 -24.82 1.01 5.02
CA LYS A 266 -25.53 0.19 6.00
C LYS A 266 -26.93 -0.12 5.46
N ILE A 267 -27.21 -1.35 5.07
CA ILE A 267 -28.51 -1.77 4.54
C ILE A 267 -29.05 -2.92 5.38
N GLY A 268 -30.03 -2.62 6.22
CA GLY A 268 -30.69 -3.60 7.07
C GLY A 268 -29.67 -4.48 7.81
N LYS A 269 -29.81 -5.82 7.67
CA LYS A 269 -28.93 -6.82 8.31
C LYS A 269 -27.73 -7.26 7.47
N PHE A 270 -27.58 -6.74 6.25
CA PHE A 270 -26.54 -7.18 5.35
C PHE A 270 -25.17 -6.67 5.77
N GLN A 271 -24.19 -7.57 5.82
CA GLN A 271 -22.80 -7.24 6.12
C GLN A 271 -22.00 -7.10 4.81
N LEU A 272 -22.33 -6.07 4.02
CA LEU A 272 -21.84 -5.88 2.65
C LEU A 272 -20.32 -5.82 2.55
N GLY A 273 -19.63 -5.25 3.56
CA GLY A 273 -18.18 -5.22 3.60
C GLY A 273 -17.53 -6.61 3.72
N HIS A 274 -18.21 -7.57 4.33
CA HIS A 274 -17.77 -8.97 4.30
C HIS A 274 -18.17 -9.64 2.98
N TYR A 275 -19.34 -9.35 2.46
CA TYR A 275 -19.82 -10.01 1.26
C TYR A 275 -19.01 -9.63 0.01
N VAL A 276 -18.62 -8.37 -0.15
CA VAL A 276 -17.76 -7.96 -1.28
C VAL A 276 -16.40 -8.68 -1.25
N ARG A 277 -15.84 -8.93 -0.06
CA ARG A 277 -14.60 -9.72 0.10
C ARG A 277 -14.81 -11.19 -0.23
N TYR A 278 -15.96 -11.76 0.19
CA TYR A 278 -16.33 -13.12 -0.17
C TYR A 278 -16.36 -13.28 -1.70
N CYS A 279 -17.01 -12.39 -2.42
CA CYS A 279 -17.09 -12.42 -3.88
C CYS A 279 -15.70 -12.25 -4.53
N LEU A 280 -14.85 -11.36 -4.00
CA LEU A 280 -13.48 -11.22 -4.49
C LEU A 280 -12.67 -12.50 -4.28
N ILE A 281 -12.74 -13.13 -3.11
CA ILE A 281 -12.01 -14.38 -2.82
C ILE A 281 -12.52 -15.53 -3.70
N GLU A 282 -13.84 -15.65 -3.90
CA GLU A 282 -14.40 -16.62 -4.85
C GLU A 282 -13.87 -16.41 -6.27
N ARG A 283 -13.82 -15.16 -6.73
CA ARG A 283 -13.22 -14.79 -8.01
C ARG A 283 -11.72 -15.13 -8.05
N ALA A 284 -10.99 -14.87 -6.96
CA ALA A 284 -9.57 -15.15 -6.86
C ALA A 284 -9.28 -16.66 -7.06
N TYR A 285 -10.07 -17.54 -6.46
CA TYR A 285 -9.98 -18.99 -6.73
C TYR A 285 -10.24 -19.34 -8.20
N LYS A 286 -11.25 -18.73 -8.84
CA LYS A 286 -11.55 -18.96 -10.27
C LYS A 286 -10.43 -18.47 -11.20
N LYS A 287 -9.62 -17.49 -10.75
CA LYS A 287 -8.48 -16.93 -11.49
C LYS A 287 -7.12 -17.50 -11.10
N ASN A 288 -7.06 -18.50 -10.22
CA ASN A 288 -5.82 -19.07 -9.68
C ASN A 288 -4.89 -18.01 -9.05
N VAL A 289 -5.47 -17.04 -8.35
CA VAL A 289 -4.72 -16.08 -7.53
C VAL A 289 -4.10 -16.82 -6.36
N VAL A 290 -2.84 -16.51 -6.04
CA VAL A 290 -2.09 -17.17 -4.94
C VAL A 290 -2.41 -16.53 -3.60
N VAL A 291 -2.41 -15.20 -3.53
CA VAL A 291 -2.64 -14.46 -2.29
C VAL A 291 -3.68 -13.36 -2.50
N VAL A 292 -4.63 -13.28 -1.57
CA VAL A 292 -5.49 -12.09 -1.41
C VAL A 292 -4.96 -11.30 -0.23
N ASP A 293 -4.29 -10.19 -0.51
CA ASP A 293 -3.75 -9.29 0.51
C ASP A 293 -4.81 -8.28 0.95
N MET A 294 -5.20 -8.36 2.22
CA MET A 294 -6.18 -7.45 2.84
C MET A 294 -5.53 -6.16 3.35
N MET A 295 -4.24 -5.96 3.09
CA MET A 295 -3.47 -4.77 3.37
C MET A 295 -3.39 -4.41 4.87
N ARG A 296 -3.10 -3.13 5.20
CA ARG A 296 -2.86 -2.68 6.58
C ARG A 296 -4.05 -2.91 7.51
N GLY A 297 -3.70 -3.09 8.80
CA GLY A 297 -4.62 -3.24 9.90
C GLY A 297 -5.02 -4.71 10.13
N ALA A 298 -4.48 -5.32 11.20
CA ALA A 298 -4.89 -6.64 11.67
C ALA A 298 -6.13 -6.53 12.56
N TYR A 299 -7.20 -5.95 12.02
CA TYR A 299 -8.47 -5.80 12.72
C TYR A 299 -9.14 -7.17 12.97
N ASP A 300 -9.93 -7.28 14.03
CA ASP A 300 -10.59 -8.54 14.43
C ASP A 300 -11.43 -9.17 13.31
N TYR A 301 -12.01 -8.36 12.42
CA TYR A 301 -12.77 -8.90 11.31
C TYR A 301 -11.88 -9.69 10.31
N LYS A 302 -10.58 -9.33 10.16
CA LYS A 302 -9.66 -10.04 9.26
C LYS A 302 -9.29 -11.42 9.81
N LYS A 303 -9.24 -11.57 11.13
CA LYS A 303 -9.03 -12.88 11.78
C LYS A 303 -10.14 -13.87 11.45
N GLN A 304 -11.36 -13.39 11.17
CA GLN A 304 -12.49 -14.25 10.79
C GLN A 304 -12.32 -14.88 9.40
N TRP A 305 -11.42 -14.32 8.58
CA TRP A 305 -11.08 -14.77 7.23
C TRP A 305 -9.88 -15.73 7.18
N ASP A 306 -9.37 -16.16 8.33
CA ASP A 306 -8.20 -17.03 8.44
C ASP A 306 -6.92 -16.44 7.80
N CYS A 307 -6.72 -15.14 8.00
CA CYS A 307 -5.60 -14.42 7.42
C CYS A 307 -4.32 -14.58 8.24
N ASN A 308 -3.21 -14.75 7.56
CA ASN A 308 -1.87 -14.60 8.10
C ASN A 308 -1.56 -13.14 8.40
N VAL A 309 -0.92 -12.85 9.54
CA VAL A 309 -0.53 -11.50 9.94
C VAL A 309 0.97 -11.33 9.83
N SER A 310 1.41 -10.20 9.28
CA SER A 310 2.80 -9.75 9.27
C SER A 310 2.88 -8.27 9.63
N SER A 311 4.09 -7.80 9.95
CA SER A 311 4.29 -6.42 10.42
C SER A 311 5.05 -5.60 9.40
N ASN A 312 4.69 -4.32 9.28
CA ASN A 312 5.47 -3.33 8.57
C ASN A 312 6.12 -2.37 9.56
N TYR A 313 7.28 -1.90 9.20
CA TYR A 313 8.13 -1.05 10.03
C TYR A 313 8.33 0.32 9.40
N GLU A 314 8.62 1.29 10.26
CA GLU A 314 9.05 2.63 9.90
C GLU A 314 10.50 2.81 10.33
N VAL A 315 11.30 3.35 9.44
CA VAL A 315 12.69 3.76 9.69
C VAL A 315 12.74 5.27 9.65
N ILE A 316 13.27 5.88 10.71
CA ILE A 316 13.45 7.33 10.80
C ILE A 316 14.90 7.64 11.14
N VAL A 317 15.51 8.56 10.39
CA VAL A 317 16.76 9.21 10.75
C VAL A 317 16.46 10.68 10.96
N PHE A 318 16.57 11.15 12.20
CA PHE A 318 16.30 12.55 12.56
C PHE A 318 17.50 13.42 12.25
N SER A 319 17.26 14.61 11.72
CA SER A 319 18.30 15.61 11.47
C SER A 319 18.94 16.18 12.73
N SER A 320 18.37 15.91 13.92
CA SER A 320 18.94 16.28 15.21
C SER A 320 18.44 15.42 16.37
N TRP A 321 19.24 15.35 17.43
CA TRP A 321 18.88 14.67 18.68
C TRP A 321 17.59 15.26 19.31
N TRP A 322 17.38 16.56 19.25
CA TRP A 322 16.20 17.22 19.79
C TRP A 322 14.92 16.77 19.10
N LYS A 323 14.93 16.60 17.80
CA LYS A 323 13.78 16.06 17.05
C LYS A 323 13.47 14.63 17.47
N LYS A 324 14.47 13.76 17.61
CA LYS A 324 14.29 12.40 18.12
C LYS A 324 13.66 12.39 19.50
N MET A 325 14.16 13.21 20.43
CA MET A 325 13.62 13.32 21.80
C MET A 325 12.17 13.78 21.81
N LYS A 326 11.86 14.86 21.09
CA LYS A 326 10.49 15.38 20.96
C LYS A 326 9.53 14.33 20.41
N TYR A 327 9.94 13.63 19.34
CA TYR A 327 9.15 12.56 18.74
C TYR A 327 8.91 11.42 19.72
N THR A 328 9.93 10.95 20.41
CA THR A 328 9.85 9.84 21.36
C THR A 328 8.94 10.19 22.56
N SER A 329 9.05 11.42 23.09
CA SER A 329 8.20 11.91 24.18
C SER A 329 6.73 11.99 23.76
N TYR A 330 6.46 12.51 22.55
CA TYR A 330 5.10 12.56 22.00
C TYR A 330 4.48 11.18 21.84
N GLN A 331 5.25 10.19 21.35
CA GLN A 331 4.76 8.82 21.20
C GLN A 331 4.48 8.15 22.57
N LYS A 332 5.28 8.40 23.58
CA LYS A 332 5.02 7.91 24.95
C LYS A 332 3.73 8.52 25.51
N GLY A 333 3.50 9.80 25.30
CA GLY A 333 2.26 10.49 25.74
C GLY A 333 1.01 9.92 25.05
N ARG A 334 1.05 9.66 23.74
CA ARG A 334 -0.08 9.03 23.01
C ARG A 334 -0.38 7.60 23.46
N LYS A 335 0.62 6.80 23.82
CA LYS A 335 0.40 5.47 24.39
C LYS A 335 -0.29 5.54 25.75
N PHE A 336 0.07 6.53 26.57
CA PHE A 336 -0.54 6.74 27.89
C PHE A 336 -2.04 7.09 27.77
N ILE A 337 -2.40 7.99 26.84
CA ILE A 337 -3.80 8.41 26.62
C ILE A 337 -4.67 7.29 26.00
N ARG A 338 -4.09 6.34 25.24
CA ARG A 338 -4.84 5.21 24.64
C ARG A 338 -5.12 4.05 25.59
N ASN A 339 -4.46 4.02 26.75
CA ASN A 339 -4.62 3.00 27.79
C ASN A 339 -5.58 3.44 28.92
N PHE A 340 -6.18 4.61 28.79
CA PHE A 340 -7.31 5.10 29.56
C PHE A 340 -8.53 5.30 28.65
#